data_2b23e8e7e8da29be78f2108bad80eb59
#
_entry.id   2b23e8e7e8da29be78f2108bad80eb59
#
_cell.length_a   1.000
_cell.length_b   1.000
_cell.length_c   1.000
_cell.angle_alpha   90.00
_cell.angle_beta   90.00
_cell.angle_gamma   90.00
#
_symmetry.space_group_name_H-M   'P 1'
#
loop_
_entity.id
_entity.type
_entity.pdbx_description
1 polymer ?
#
loop_
_entity_poly.entity_id
_entity_poly.type
_entity_poly.pdbx_seq_one_letter_code
_entity_poly.pdbx_strand_id
1 'polypeptide(L)'
;VPQGIPFLMKCLETNADRDDCHFVVVGSGTYYQQLADWYKERKPRAVTVMKGLPKEDYDRLVQACQVGLIFLDYRFTIPNYPSRLLSYLEYKIPIIACTDPNSDVGTLAASNGYGFYCPSNDVDAFTLAVDRMLDSDIKAMGKKGYVFLKANYMVQHTYDAIMKHCKL
;
A
#
# COMPACT_ATOMS: atom_id res chain seq x y z
N VAL A 1 -5.72 -16.00 0.74
CA VAL A 1 -5.84 -14.73 1.49
C VAL A 1 -5.33 -13.61 0.60
N PRO A 2 -6.17 -12.65 0.19
CA PRO A 2 -5.82 -11.70 -0.89
C PRO A 2 -4.67 -10.74 -0.54
N GLN A 3 -4.37 -10.52 0.73
CA GLN A 3 -3.45 -9.47 1.19
C GLN A 3 -1.97 -9.89 1.29
N GLY A 4 -1.55 -11.03 0.78
CA GLY A 4 -0.14 -11.42 0.68
C GLY A 4 0.69 -11.34 1.98
N ILE A 5 0.11 -11.57 3.17
CA ILE A 5 0.79 -11.41 4.46
C ILE A 5 2.07 -12.24 4.58
N PRO A 6 2.13 -13.50 4.10
CA PRO A 6 3.39 -14.25 4.12
C PRO A 6 4.52 -13.59 3.32
N PHE A 7 4.18 -12.91 2.23
CA PHE A 7 5.17 -12.15 1.46
C PHE A 7 5.58 -10.87 2.19
N LEU A 8 4.61 -10.12 2.76
CA LEU A 8 4.89 -8.97 3.62
C LEU A 8 5.88 -9.34 4.73
N MET A 9 5.68 -10.47 5.44
CA MET A 9 6.58 -10.90 6.51
C MET A 9 8.01 -11.13 6.02
N LYS A 10 8.21 -11.69 4.83
CA LYS A 10 9.55 -11.83 4.23
C LYS A 10 10.18 -10.46 3.93
N CYS A 11 9.41 -9.53 3.40
CA CYS A 11 9.87 -8.17 3.15
C CYS A 11 10.27 -7.46 4.44
N LEU A 12 9.47 -7.60 5.50
CA LEU A 12 9.78 -7.04 6.81
C LEU A 12 11.02 -7.66 7.44
N GLU A 13 11.22 -8.99 7.32
CA GLU A 13 12.41 -9.67 7.83
C GLU A 13 13.69 -9.14 7.17
N THR A 14 13.69 -9.04 5.84
CA THR A 14 14.85 -8.52 5.09
C THR A 14 15.17 -7.06 5.46
N ASN A 15 14.15 -6.26 5.79
CA ASN A 15 14.28 -4.84 6.11
C ASN A 15 14.18 -4.53 7.62
N ALA A 16 14.27 -5.55 8.48
CA ALA A 16 13.94 -5.47 9.91
C ALA A 16 14.81 -4.49 10.71
N ASP A 17 16.04 -4.29 10.30
CA ASP A 17 17.04 -3.53 11.05
C ASP A 17 17.52 -2.26 10.32
N ARG A 18 16.78 -1.77 9.34
CA ARG A 18 17.05 -0.49 8.66
C ARG A 18 17.07 0.67 9.68
N ASP A 19 17.80 1.73 9.36
CA ASP A 19 17.89 2.95 10.17
C ASP A 19 17.40 4.21 9.45
N ASP A 20 17.05 4.06 8.17
CA ASP A 20 16.62 5.12 7.27
C ASP A 20 15.09 5.18 7.07
N CYS A 21 14.35 4.14 7.48
CA CYS A 21 12.89 4.11 7.42
C CYS A 21 12.30 3.24 8.54
N HIS A 22 10.98 3.37 8.74
CA HIS A 22 10.26 2.57 9.73
C HIS A 22 8.92 2.07 9.15
N PHE A 23 8.67 0.78 9.27
CA PHE A 23 7.46 0.13 8.79
C PHE A 23 6.44 0.01 9.92
N VAL A 24 5.22 0.46 9.68
CA VAL A 24 4.11 0.33 10.63
C VAL A 24 3.04 -0.59 10.03
N VAL A 25 2.76 -1.69 10.70
CA VAL A 25 1.75 -2.65 10.29
C VAL A 25 0.61 -2.64 11.30
N VAL A 26 -0.59 -2.29 10.85
CA VAL A 26 -1.79 -2.24 11.68
C VAL A 26 -2.83 -3.18 11.10
N GLY A 27 -3.38 -4.05 11.91
CA GLY A 27 -4.43 -4.93 11.42
C GLY A 27 -4.89 -5.99 12.41
N SER A 28 -5.84 -6.76 11.94
CA SER A 28 -6.39 -7.92 12.61
C SER A 28 -6.71 -8.98 11.55
N GLY A 29 -6.93 -10.19 11.94
CA GLY A 29 -7.31 -11.26 11.03
C GLY A 29 -6.44 -12.51 11.19
N THR A 30 -6.58 -13.43 10.26
CA THR A 30 -6.05 -14.81 10.37
C THR A 30 -4.52 -14.87 10.59
N TYR A 31 -3.77 -13.97 9.97
CA TYR A 31 -2.30 -13.96 10.08
C TYR A 31 -1.77 -13.02 11.17
N TYR A 32 -2.64 -12.31 11.89
CA TYR A 32 -2.19 -11.35 12.89
C TYR A 32 -1.34 -12.00 13.98
N GLN A 33 -1.76 -13.16 14.49
CA GLN A 33 -1.03 -13.85 15.56
C GLN A 33 0.38 -14.22 15.11
N GLN A 34 0.53 -14.79 13.91
CA GLN A 34 1.84 -15.15 13.35
C GLN A 34 2.75 -13.92 13.21
N LEU A 35 2.21 -12.80 12.73
CA LEU A 35 2.97 -11.56 12.60
C LEU A 35 3.36 -10.98 13.98
N ALA A 36 2.47 -11.04 14.95
CA ALA A 36 2.72 -10.57 16.31
C ALA A 36 3.76 -11.41 17.05
N ASP A 37 3.73 -12.72 16.85
CA ASP A 37 4.71 -13.66 17.45
C ASP A 37 6.10 -13.41 16.82
N TRP A 38 6.19 -13.31 15.51
CA TRP A 38 7.43 -12.92 14.83
C TRP A 38 7.97 -11.59 15.36
N TYR A 39 7.12 -10.57 15.50
CA TYR A 39 7.52 -9.24 16.01
C TYR A 39 8.09 -9.32 17.44
N LYS A 40 7.46 -10.12 18.30
CA LYS A 40 7.91 -10.35 19.69
C LYS A 40 9.26 -11.04 19.76
N GLU A 41 9.47 -12.07 18.94
CA GLU A 41 10.69 -12.89 18.95
C GLU A 41 11.86 -12.15 18.29
N ARG A 42 11.62 -11.57 17.12
CA ARG A 42 12.63 -10.91 16.29
C ARG A 42 13.07 -9.56 16.86
N LYS A 43 12.13 -8.82 17.49
CA LYS A 43 12.33 -7.45 18.00
C LYS A 43 12.96 -6.53 16.96
N PRO A 44 12.39 -6.41 15.76
CA PRO A 44 12.98 -5.65 14.68
C PRO A 44 13.02 -4.16 15.02
N ARG A 45 14.13 -3.50 14.71
CA ARG A 45 14.33 -2.08 14.98
C ARG A 45 13.47 -1.18 14.09
N ALA A 46 13.30 -1.59 12.84
CA ALA A 46 12.61 -0.81 11.81
C ALA A 46 11.13 -1.16 11.62
N VAL A 47 10.53 -1.95 12.51
CA VAL A 47 9.13 -2.39 12.34
C VAL A 47 8.35 -2.22 13.62
N THR A 48 7.11 -1.77 13.51
CA THR A 48 6.10 -1.79 14.57
C THR A 48 4.86 -2.54 14.09
N VAL A 49 4.39 -3.48 14.90
CA VAL A 49 3.16 -4.24 14.65
C VAL A 49 2.13 -3.91 15.72
N MET A 50 0.93 -3.47 15.29
CA MET A 50 -0.17 -3.10 16.18
C MET A 50 -1.45 -3.81 15.80
N LYS A 51 -2.33 -4.02 16.79
CA LYS A 51 -3.71 -4.44 16.52
C LYS A 51 -4.48 -3.38 15.75
N GLY A 52 -5.60 -3.78 15.16
CA GLY A 52 -6.53 -2.85 14.52
C GLY A 52 -6.88 -1.67 15.42
N LEU A 53 -6.89 -0.49 14.86
CA LEU A 53 -7.21 0.76 15.54
C LEU A 53 -8.65 1.19 15.22
N PRO A 54 -9.29 1.99 16.10
CA PRO A 54 -10.48 2.75 15.74
C PRO A 54 -10.23 3.59 14.48
N LYS A 55 -11.29 3.84 13.70
CA LYS A 55 -11.16 4.52 12.40
C LYS A 55 -10.42 5.86 12.50
N GLU A 56 -10.76 6.68 13.48
CA GLU A 56 -10.15 8.01 13.65
C GLU A 56 -8.64 7.93 13.94
N ASP A 57 -8.21 6.98 14.79
CA ASP A 57 -6.81 6.79 15.12
C ASP A 57 -6.03 6.20 13.94
N TYR A 58 -6.68 5.30 13.17
CA TYR A 58 -6.10 4.79 11.93
C TYR A 58 -5.91 5.90 10.89
N ASP A 59 -6.90 6.76 10.71
CA ASP A 59 -6.82 7.88 9.77
C ASP A 59 -5.71 8.88 10.18
N ARG A 60 -5.55 9.15 11.48
CA ARG A 60 -4.45 9.97 12.01
C ARG A 60 -3.09 9.32 11.76
N LEU A 61 -2.98 8.02 11.98
CA LEU A 61 -1.75 7.27 11.71
C LEU A 61 -1.39 7.32 10.24
N VAL A 62 -2.35 7.07 9.34
CA VAL A 62 -2.13 7.14 7.90
C VAL A 62 -1.63 8.52 7.49
N GLN A 63 -2.22 9.60 8.01
CA GLN A 63 -1.79 10.97 7.72
C GLN A 63 -0.38 11.30 8.24
N ALA A 64 0.09 10.60 9.26
CA ALA A 64 1.45 10.75 9.80
C ALA A 64 2.49 9.97 8.97
N CYS A 65 2.07 9.01 8.16
CA CYS A 65 2.96 8.23 7.30
C CYS A 65 3.32 9.00 6.02
N GLN A 66 4.52 8.77 5.52
CA GLN A 66 5.02 9.37 4.29
C GLN A 66 4.73 8.51 3.05
N VAL A 67 4.60 7.19 3.22
CA VAL A 67 4.42 6.22 2.13
C VAL A 67 3.37 5.19 2.53
N GLY A 68 2.45 4.90 1.63
CA GLY A 68 1.46 3.84 1.77
C GLY A 68 1.96 2.52 1.16
N LEU A 69 1.73 1.41 1.85
CA LEU A 69 2.07 0.10 1.35
C LEU A 69 0.81 -0.67 0.94
N ILE A 70 0.85 -1.27 -0.25
CA ILE A 70 -0.21 -2.15 -0.76
C ILE A 70 0.41 -3.51 -1.06
N PHE A 71 -0.11 -4.54 -0.41
CA PHE A 71 0.29 -5.93 -0.64
C PHE A 71 -0.92 -6.73 -1.10
N LEU A 72 -0.78 -7.41 -2.23
CA LEU A 72 -1.72 -8.42 -2.73
C LEU A 72 -0.96 -9.74 -2.96
N ASP A 73 -1.61 -10.86 -2.75
CA ASP A 73 -0.98 -12.19 -2.94
C ASP A 73 -0.72 -12.44 -4.43
N TYR A 74 0.50 -12.82 -4.79
CA TYR A 74 0.91 -13.09 -6.17
C TYR A 74 0.03 -14.12 -6.89
N ARG A 75 -0.55 -15.06 -6.13
CA ARG A 75 -1.41 -16.13 -6.64
C ARG A 75 -2.87 -15.71 -6.80
N PHE A 76 -3.20 -14.50 -6.38
CA PHE A 76 -4.58 -14.03 -6.41
C PHE A 76 -4.94 -13.55 -7.82
N THR A 77 -5.85 -14.29 -8.47
CA THR A 77 -6.22 -14.06 -9.88
C THR A 77 -7.51 -13.25 -10.06
N ILE A 78 -8.23 -12.99 -8.97
CA ILE A 78 -9.46 -12.20 -9.00
C ILE A 78 -9.09 -10.71 -8.95
N PRO A 79 -9.55 -9.88 -9.90
CA PRO A 79 -9.29 -8.45 -9.86
C PRO A 79 -9.69 -7.86 -8.51
N ASN A 80 -8.73 -7.28 -7.82
CA ASN A 80 -8.95 -6.66 -6.51
C ASN A 80 -8.39 -5.24 -6.50
N TYR A 81 -9.27 -4.29 -6.23
CA TYR A 81 -8.87 -2.90 -6.08
C TYR A 81 -8.85 -2.54 -4.58
N PRO A 82 -7.69 -2.37 -3.97
CA PRO A 82 -7.60 -2.13 -2.53
C PRO A 82 -8.12 -0.73 -2.18
N SER A 83 -9.21 -0.67 -1.42
CA SER A 83 -9.87 0.58 -1.03
C SER A 83 -8.94 1.57 -0.30
N ARG A 84 -7.92 1.05 0.40
CA ARG A 84 -6.91 1.89 1.07
C ARG A 84 -6.11 2.76 0.11
N LEU A 85 -6.01 2.41 -1.18
CA LEU A 85 -5.37 3.24 -2.18
C LEU A 85 -6.02 4.63 -2.23
N LEU A 86 -7.35 4.69 -2.22
CA LEU A 86 -8.08 5.96 -2.31
C LEU A 86 -7.72 6.89 -1.13
N SER A 87 -7.64 6.35 0.08
CA SER A 87 -7.21 7.12 1.26
C SER A 87 -5.77 7.63 1.14
N TYR A 88 -4.84 6.80 0.66
CA TYR A 88 -3.46 7.25 0.43
C TYR A 88 -3.40 8.39 -0.58
N LEU A 89 -4.10 8.27 -1.70
CA LEU A 89 -4.14 9.31 -2.73
C LEU A 89 -4.81 10.60 -2.22
N GLU A 90 -5.87 10.48 -1.42
CA GLU A 90 -6.56 11.62 -0.82
C GLU A 90 -5.66 12.41 0.12
N TYR A 91 -4.86 11.72 0.93
CA TYR A 91 -3.87 12.32 1.82
C TYR A 91 -2.55 12.68 1.13
N LYS A 92 -2.47 12.52 -0.20
CA LYS A 92 -1.26 12.82 -1.00
C LYS A 92 -0.06 11.99 -0.55
N ILE A 93 -0.29 10.73 -0.24
CA ILE A 93 0.72 9.76 0.17
C ILE A 93 1.03 8.88 -1.05
N PRO A 94 2.28 8.88 -1.56
CA PRO A 94 2.70 7.97 -2.61
C PRO A 94 2.73 6.53 -2.09
N ILE A 95 2.75 5.56 -3.01
CA ILE A 95 2.65 4.15 -2.63
C ILE A 95 3.81 3.30 -3.14
N ILE A 96 4.10 2.22 -2.41
CA ILE A 96 4.78 1.05 -2.94
C ILE A 96 3.73 -0.06 -3.05
N ALA A 97 3.48 -0.53 -4.26
CA ALA A 97 2.48 -1.54 -4.55
C ALA A 97 3.15 -2.88 -4.90
N CYS A 98 3.03 -3.83 -3.99
CA CYS A 98 3.47 -5.21 -4.19
C CYS A 98 2.24 -6.03 -4.59
N THR A 99 2.05 -6.24 -5.88
CA THR A 99 0.82 -6.85 -6.41
C THR A 99 1.11 -8.06 -7.30
N ASP A 100 0.07 -8.83 -7.55
CA ASP A 100 0.06 -9.86 -8.57
C ASP A 100 0.11 -9.26 -9.99
N PRO A 101 0.45 -10.07 -11.01
CA PRO A 101 0.59 -9.57 -12.39
C PRO A 101 -0.74 -9.19 -13.06
N ASN A 102 -1.90 -9.55 -12.47
CA ASN A 102 -3.22 -9.26 -13.05
C ASN A 102 -3.80 -7.94 -12.50
N SER A 103 -3.24 -7.42 -11.41
CA SER A 103 -3.64 -6.15 -10.83
C SER A 103 -2.91 -4.99 -11.52
N ASP A 104 -3.65 -4.00 -11.97
CA ASP A 104 -3.11 -2.78 -12.59
C ASP A 104 -2.67 -1.70 -11.59
N VAL A 105 -2.96 -1.87 -10.29
CA VAL A 105 -2.69 -0.87 -9.25
C VAL A 105 -1.22 -0.43 -9.23
N GLY A 106 -0.29 -1.39 -9.29
CA GLY A 106 1.13 -1.09 -9.25
C GLY A 106 1.63 -0.42 -10.53
N THR A 107 1.20 -0.92 -11.69
CA THR A 107 1.58 -0.36 -12.99
C THR A 107 0.99 1.04 -13.20
N LEU A 108 -0.24 1.29 -12.76
CA LEU A 108 -0.85 2.62 -12.77
C LEU A 108 -0.09 3.59 -11.85
N ALA A 109 0.31 3.15 -10.66
CA ALA A 109 1.09 3.98 -9.76
C ALA A 109 2.43 4.41 -10.38
N ALA A 110 3.13 3.46 -10.99
CA ALA A 110 4.42 3.72 -11.64
C ALA A 110 4.29 4.63 -12.87
N SER A 111 3.34 4.34 -13.77
CA SER A 111 3.16 5.10 -15.01
C SER A 111 2.66 6.53 -14.78
N ASN A 112 1.90 6.76 -13.70
CA ASN A 112 1.42 8.10 -13.31
C ASN A 112 2.35 8.80 -12.31
N GLY A 113 3.45 8.16 -11.91
CA GLY A 113 4.50 8.74 -11.08
C GLY A 113 4.08 9.05 -9.65
N TYR A 114 3.11 8.31 -9.09
CA TYR A 114 2.71 8.42 -7.69
C TYR A 114 3.10 7.22 -6.84
N GLY A 115 3.90 6.29 -7.39
CA GLY A 115 4.37 5.13 -6.65
C GLY A 115 5.34 4.27 -7.41
N PHE A 116 5.75 3.18 -6.76
CA PHE A 116 6.55 2.12 -7.35
C PHE A 116 5.80 0.80 -7.31
N TYR A 117 6.03 -0.01 -8.33
CA TYR A 117 5.52 -1.37 -8.44
C TYR A 117 6.63 -2.38 -8.17
N CYS A 118 6.32 -3.43 -7.45
CA CYS A 118 7.12 -4.64 -7.40
C CYS A 118 6.21 -5.89 -7.43
N PRO A 119 6.67 -6.99 -8.02
CA PRO A 119 5.94 -8.27 -7.95
C PRO A 119 5.84 -8.75 -6.51
N SER A 120 4.68 -9.25 -6.10
CA SER A 120 4.47 -9.71 -4.71
C SER A 120 5.03 -11.10 -4.40
N ASN A 121 6.06 -11.50 -5.11
CA ASN A 121 6.90 -12.68 -4.88
C ASN A 121 8.41 -12.37 -4.94
N ASP A 122 8.78 -11.10 -5.05
CA ASP A 122 10.16 -10.62 -5.20
C ASP A 122 10.53 -9.66 -4.07
N VAL A 123 11.24 -10.16 -3.05
CA VAL A 123 11.65 -9.38 -1.86
C VAL A 123 12.71 -8.35 -2.22
N ASP A 124 13.60 -8.66 -3.15
CA ASP A 124 14.67 -7.75 -3.57
C ASP A 124 14.07 -6.55 -4.34
N ALA A 125 13.07 -6.81 -5.18
CA ALA A 125 12.32 -5.74 -5.84
C ALA A 125 11.60 -4.83 -4.85
N PHE A 126 11.05 -5.37 -3.74
CA PHE A 126 10.48 -4.55 -2.67
C PHE A 126 11.53 -3.68 -1.99
N THR A 127 12.68 -4.26 -1.61
CA THR A 127 13.78 -3.52 -0.96
C THR A 127 14.28 -2.39 -1.87
N LEU A 128 14.49 -2.68 -3.16
CA LEU A 128 14.86 -1.67 -4.14
C LEU A 128 13.80 -0.57 -4.30
N ALA A 129 12.51 -0.92 -4.23
CA ALA A 129 11.43 0.08 -4.29
C ALA A 129 11.43 0.98 -3.05
N VAL A 130 11.77 0.46 -1.86
CA VAL A 130 11.98 1.25 -0.64
C VAL A 130 13.13 2.22 -0.82
N ASP A 131 14.29 1.75 -1.28
CA ASP A 131 15.47 2.60 -1.51
C ASP A 131 15.17 3.74 -2.49
N ARG A 132 14.54 3.42 -3.62
CA ARG A 132 14.11 4.42 -4.60
C ARG A 132 13.09 5.42 -4.05
N MET A 133 12.22 4.98 -3.14
CA MET A 133 11.24 5.86 -2.51
C MET A 133 11.92 6.86 -1.57
N LEU A 134 12.94 6.43 -0.83
CA LEU A 134 13.72 7.29 0.06
C LEU A 134 14.48 8.37 -0.72
N ASP A 135 14.95 8.06 -1.92
CA ASP A 135 15.65 9.00 -2.82
C ASP A 135 14.71 9.91 -3.62
N SER A 136 13.38 9.73 -3.49
CA SER A 136 12.38 10.42 -4.31
C SER A 136 11.80 11.66 -3.65
N ASP A 137 11.30 12.60 -4.47
CA ASP A 137 10.44 13.68 -3.97
C ASP A 137 9.03 13.15 -3.65
N ILE A 138 8.89 12.62 -2.43
CA ILE A 138 7.65 12.05 -1.90
C ILE A 138 6.48 13.04 -2.01
N LYS A 139 6.73 14.34 -1.78
CA LYS A 139 5.68 15.37 -1.86
C LYS A 139 5.19 15.58 -3.28
N ALA A 140 6.09 15.61 -4.25
CA ALA A 140 5.72 15.70 -5.66
C ALA A 140 4.97 14.45 -6.12
N MET A 141 5.42 13.26 -5.73
CA MET A 141 4.73 12.01 -6.03
C MET A 141 3.33 11.97 -5.43
N GLY A 142 3.17 12.35 -4.16
CA GLY A 142 1.87 12.41 -3.51
C GLY A 142 0.89 13.38 -4.19
N LYS A 143 1.37 14.54 -4.67
CA LYS A 143 0.56 15.47 -5.47
C LYS A 143 0.08 14.85 -6.77
N LYS A 144 0.92 14.10 -7.48
CA LYS A 144 0.55 13.36 -8.70
C LYS A 144 -0.55 12.33 -8.39
N GLY A 145 -0.42 11.59 -7.27
CA GLY A 145 -1.45 10.66 -6.82
C GLY A 145 -2.80 11.33 -6.55
N TYR A 146 -2.80 12.48 -5.92
CA TYR A 146 -4.03 13.25 -5.70
C TYR A 146 -4.68 13.75 -7.01
N VAL A 147 -3.87 14.21 -7.96
CA VAL A 147 -4.38 14.59 -9.30
C VAL A 147 -5.01 13.39 -9.99
N PHE A 148 -4.33 12.23 -9.94
CA PHE A 148 -4.85 10.98 -10.49
C PHE A 148 -6.18 10.57 -9.85
N LEU A 149 -6.30 10.66 -8.52
CA LEU A 149 -7.53 10.40 -7.78
C LEU A 149 -8.68 11.29 -8.32
N LYS A 150 -8.43 12.60 -8.41
CA LYS A 150 -9.42 13.57 -8.89
C LYS A 150 -9.87 13.29 -10.32
N ALA A 151 -8.96 12.87 -11.18
CA ALA A 151 -9.26 12.60 -12.58
C ALA A 151 -10.01 11.27 -12.82
N ASN A 152 -9.90 10.29 -11.88
CA ASN A 152 -10.36 8.92 -12.17
C ASN A 152 -11.35 8.34 -11.16
N TYR A 153 -11.31 8.77 -9.89
CA TYR A 153 -12.02 8.07 -8.79
C TYR A 153 -12.96 8.94 -7.97
N MET A 154 -13.38 10.08 -8.52
CA MET A 154 -14.42 10.88 -7.86
C MET A 154 -15.79 10.23 -8.04
N VAL A 155 -16.66 10.39 -7.05
CA VAL A 155 -18.05 9.91 -7.07
C VAL A 155 -18.78 10.39 -8.33
N GLN A 156 -18.48 11.63 -8.79
CA GLN A 156 -19.07 12.20 -9.98
C GLN A 156 -18.81 11.34 -11.24
N HIS A 157 -17.61 10.77 -11.39
CA HIS A 157 -17.29 9.90 -12.54
C HIS A 157 -18.18 8.65 -12.57
N THR A 158 -18.42 8.04 -11.40
CA THR A 158 -19.32 6.89 -11.28
C THR A 158 -20.76 7.30 -11.60
N TYR A 159 -21.21 8.42 -11.06
CA TYR A 159 -22.55 8.96 -11.34
C TYR A 159 -22.74 9.22 -12.83
N ASP A 160 -21.81 9.94 -13.46
CA ASP A 160 -21.88 10.27 -14.88
C ASP A 160 -21.87 9.02 -15.78
N ALA A 161 -21.06 8.01 -15.41
CA ALA A 161 -21.04 6.73 -16.10
C ALA A 161 -22.39 6.00 -16.01
N ILE A 162 -23.00 5.95 -14.82
CA ILE A 162 -24.33 5.36 -14.62
C ILE A 162 -25.38 6.11 -15.44
N MET A 163 -25.43 7.44 -15.33
CA MET A 163 -26.41 8.28 -16.03
C MET A 163 -26.29 8.17 -17.56
N LYS A 164 -25.08 8.03 -18.07
CA LYS A 164 -24.83 7.82 -19.50
C LYS A 164 -25.40 6.49 -20.01
N HIS A 165 -25.43 5.44 -19.17
CA HIS A 165 -25.92 4.12 -19.54
C HIS A 165 -27.41 3.91 -19.19
N CYS A 166 -27.90 4.61 -18.17
CA CYS A 166 -29.31 4.63 -17.78
C CYS A 166 -30.08 5.71 -18.56
N LYS A 167 -30.01 5.72 -19.90
CA LYS A 167 -30.85 6.62 -20.68
C LYS A 167 -32.32 6.31 -20.34
N LEU A 168 -32.91 7.05 -19.42
CA LEU A 168 -34.33 7.27 -19.28
C LEU A 168 -34.74 8.40 -20.22
#